data_03b6546359e2633108a05436a255acfd
#
_entry.id   03b6546359e2633108a05436a255acfd
#
_cell.length_a   1.000
_cell.length_b   1.000
_cell.length_c   1.000
_cell.angle_alpha   90.00
_cell.angle_beta   90.00
_cell.angle_gamma   90.00
#
_symmetry.space_group_name_H-M   'P 1'
#
loop_
_entity.id
_entity.type
_entity.pdbx_description
1 polymer ?
#
loop_
_entity_poly.entity_id
_entity_poly.type
_entity_poly.pdbx_seq_one_letter_code
_entity_poly.pdbx_strand_id
1 'polypeptide(L)'
;VERDVLTFAGEKVPLSRQDVKARILREINYLLLDRRSRVLYWLSRADSLKRVMVPILAEYELPTEFIYLAAIESSYDGRALSSAGAFGYWQFIKSTALCGPAGCDQYNWKMNITRWKDDRADLVRSTHSAARYLTWMNRVKKISLNGSGERDGFKDWLLTAAAYNAGPTRVIQRLNAFGAKSYWDVPLPSETERYVPRLIALSLIAAHRDFYGVKVHSRSVVAFETLTHVRLKKDLSFAAMARLLDTTPREIWRLNSQIPSEQSVFPAKSGRTSIAHTIHVPKGTVKKFTDQLAAHGYTGK
;
A
#
# COMPACT_ATOMS: atom_id res chain seq x y z
N VAL A 1 13.53 30.72 -19.86
CA VAL A 1 12.57 29.66 -19.56
C VAL A 1 13.40 28.47 -19.16
N GLU A 2 13.58 28.23 -17.85
CA GLU A 2 14.20 27.00 -17.36
C GLU A 2 13.38 25.84 -17.92
N ARG A 3 14.04 24.90 -18.58
CA ARG A 3 13.40 23.65 -19.05
C ARG A 3 12.93 22.90 -17.84
N ASP A 4 11.65 22.62 -17.76
CA ASP A 4 11.02 21.92 -16.68
C ASP A 4 11.82 20.66 -16.34
N VAL A 5 12.45 20.66 -15.18
CA VAL A 5 13.19 19.50 -14.67
C VAL A 5 12.15 18.54 -14.11
N LEU A 6 11.93 17.40 -14.78
CA LEU A 6 11.08 16.38 -14.23
C LEU A 6 11.68 15.88 -12.91
N THR A 7 10.89 15.97 -11.84
CA THR A 7 11.21 15.35 -10.55
C THR A 7 10.20 14.26 -10.22
N PHE A 8 10.65 13.23 -9.54
CA PHE A 8 9.80 12.21 -8.92
C PHE A 8 10.25 12.04 -7.47
N ALA A 9 9.33 12.16 -6.54
CA ALA A 9 9.64 12.04 -5.11
C ALA A 9 10.76 13.01 -4.65
N GLY A 10 10.85 14.19 -5.25
CA GLY A 10 11.92 15.18 -5.00
C GLY A 10 13.25 14.90 -5.72
N GLU A 11 13.40 13.78 -6.41
CA GLU A 11 14.61 13.42 -7.12
C GLU A 11 14.53 13.78 -8.61
N LYS A 12 15.65 14.26 -9.16
CA LYS A 12 15.73 14.61 -10.60
C LYS A 12 15.69 13.34 -11.46
N VAL A 13 14.79 13.33 -12.44
CA VAL A 13 14.76 12.32 -13.49
C VAL A 13 15.60 12.83 -14.68
N PRO A 14 16.69 12.14 -15.06
CA PRO A 14 17.63 12.65 -16.07
C PRO A 14 17.09 12.48 -17.50
N LEU A 15 16.09 13.28 -17.88
CA LEU A 15 15.46 13.23 -19.22
C LEU A 15 16.39 13.63 -20.38
N SER A 16 17.57 14.20 -20.09
CA SER A 16 18.62 14.40 -21.09
C SER A 16 19.19 13.07 -21.61
N ARG A 17 19.10 12.01 -20.83
CA ARG A 17 19.44 10.65 -21.24
C ARG A 17 18.32 10.06 -22.08
N GLN A 18 18.63 9.68 -23.32
CA GLN A 18 17.65 9.15 -24.27
C GLN A 18 17.08 7.80 -23.81
N ASP A 19 17.88 6.94 -23.17
CA ASP A 19 17.45 5.66 -22.62
C ASP A 19 16.42 5.85 -21.49
N VAL A 20 16.65 6.81 -20.58
CA VAL A 20 15.71 7.13 -19.48
C VAL A 20 14.41 7.68 -20.05
N LYS A 21 14.49 8.63 -20.96
CA LYS A 21 13.33 9.21 -21.64
C LYS A 21 12.51 8.13 -22.36
N ALA A 22 13.18 7.25 -23.10
CA ALA A 22 12.51 6.16 -23.82
C ALA A 22 11.80 5.17 -22.87
N ARG A 23 12.41 4.84 -21.73
CA ARG A 23 11.79 3.95 -20.71
C ARG A 23 10.53 4.57 -20.15
N ILE A 24 10.52 5.85 -19.81
CA ILE A 24 9.35 6.54 -19.26
C ILE A 24 8.26 6.69 -20.33
N LEU A 25 8.60 7.11 -21.55
CA LEU A 25 7.64 7.26 -22.65
C LEU A 25 6.98 5.91 -23.00
N ARG A 26 7.74 4.81 -22.96
CA ARG A 26 7.19 3.46 -23.15
C ARG A 26 6.10 3.15 -22.14
N GLU A 27 6.31 3.45 -20.86
CA GLU A 27 5.31 3.17 -19.83
C GLU A 27 4.13 4.16 -19.89
N ILE A 28 4.33 5.43 -20.28
CA ILE A 28 3.23 6.36 -20.56
C ILE A 28 2.36 5.82 -21.68
N ASN A 29 2.94 5.41 -22.80
CA ASN A 29 2.21 4.85 -23.93
C ASN A 29 1.48 3.55 -23.53
N TYR A 30 2.15 2.64 -22.83
CA TYR A 30 1.54 1.41 -22.32
C TYR A 30 0.33 1.71 -21.42
N LEU A 31 0.42 2.66 -20.52
CA LEU A 31 -0.66 3.03 -19.62
C LEU A 31 -1.83 3.69 -20.36
N LEU A 32 -1.55 4.57 -21.30
CA LEU A 32 -2.58 5.34 -22.00
C LEU A 32 -3.25 4.58 -23.16
N LEU A 33 -2.50 3.72 -23.84
CA LEU A 33 -3.01 3.00 -25.02
C LEU A 33 -3.49 1.59 -24.65
N ASP A 34 -2.63 0.81 -23.99
CA ASP A 34 -2.92 -0.61 -23.73
C ASP A 34 -3.70 -0.83 -22.42
N ARG A 35 -3.57 0.09 -21.46
CA ARG A 35 -4.11 -0.06 -20.10
C ARG A 35 -5.00 1.11 -19.64
N ARG A 36 -5.52 1.89 -20.56
CA ARG A 36 -6.29 3.10 -20.25
C ARG A 36 -7.44 2.86 -19.27
N SER A 37 -8.22 1.82 -19.45
CA SER A 37 -9.32 1.46 -18.53
C SER A 37 -8.81 1.20 -17.10
N ARG A 38 -7.64 0.57 -16.98
CA ARG A 38 -7.00 0.31 -15.68
C ARG A 38 -6.49 1.60 -15.06
N VAL A 39 -5.92 2.51 -15.84
CA VAL A 39 -5.50 3.85 -15.36
C VAL A 39 -6.69 4.64 -14.82
N LEU A 40 -7.80 4.69 -15.54
CA LEU A 40 -9.03 5.32 -15.08
C LEU A 40 -9.53 4.71 -13.76
N TYR A 41 -9.50 3.40 -13.66
CA TYR A 41 -9.86 2.67 -12.44
C TYR A 41 -8.91 3.01 -11.28
N TRP A 42 -7.59 2.99 -11.51
CA TRP A 42 -6.58 3.30 -10.50
C TRP A 42 -6.71 4.73 -9.98
N LEU A 43 -6.86 5.71 -10.86
CA LEU A 43 -6.98 7.11 -10.46
C LEU A 43 -8.29 7.40 -9.73
N SER A 44 -9.40 6.76 -10.14
CA SER A 44 -10.66 6.83 -9.40
C SER A 44 -10.51 6.30 -7.96
N ARG A 45 -9.78 5.18 -7.79
CA ARG A 45 -9.53 4.61 -6.45
C ARG A 45 -8.53 5.43 -5.67
N ALA A 46 -7.47 5.92 -6.32
CA ALA A 46 -6.48 6.81 -5.69
C ALA A 46 -7.14 8.05 -5.10
N ASP A 47 -8.01 8.74 -5.86
CA ASP A 47 -8.75 9.92 -5.39
C ASP A 47 -9.58 9.64 -4.13
N SER A 48 -10.04 8.43 -4.04
CA SER A 48 -10.85 7.97 -2.94
C SER A 48 -10.02 7.61 -1.71
N LEU A 49 -8.90 6.91 -1.92
CA LEU A 49 -8.07 6.35 -0.84
C LEU A 49 -6.99 7.32 -0.36
N LYS A 50 -6.63 8.34 -1.15
CA LYS A 50 -5.62 9.33 -0.78
C LYS A 50 -5.91 10.02 0.55
N ARG A 51 -7.19 10.19 0.92
CA ARG A 51 -7.59 10.79 2.22
C ARG A 51 -7.14 9.97 3.43
N VAL A 52 -6.93 8.67 3.23
CA VAL A 52 -6.42 7.77 4.27
C VAL A 52 -4.92 7.55 4.12
N MET A 53 -4.46 7.28 2.89
CA MET A 53 -3.07 6.87 2.65
C MET A 53 -2.09 8.03 2.76
N VAL A 54 -2.42 9.21 2.21
CA VAL A 54 -1.50 10.37 2.19
C VAL A 54 -1.14 10.85 3.59
N PRO A 55 -2.08 11.05 4.54
CA PRO A 55 -1.73 11.42 5.91
C PRO A 55 -0.78 10.40 6.57
N ILE A 56 -1.02 9.09 6.34
CA ILE A 56 -0.15 8.05 6.88
C ILE A 56 1.26 8.15 6.27
N LEU A 57 1.39 8.31 4.95
CA LEU A 57 2.71 8.47 4.32
C LEU A 57 3.44 9.71 4.87
N ALA A 58 2.72 10.80 5.10
CA ALA A 58 3.27 12.05 5.65
C ALA A 58 3.83 11.87 7.07
N GLU A 59 3.23 11.02 7.92
CA GLU A 59 3.76 10.69 9.25
C GLU A 59 5.17 10.08 9.21
N TYR A 60 5.54 9.47 8.07
CA TYR A 60 6.85 8.87 7.83
C TYR A 60 7.72 9.70 6.89
N GLU A 61 7.31 10.92 6.57
CA GLU A 61 7.98 11.83 5.63
C GLU A 61 8.21 11.18 4.26
N LEU A 62 7.27 10.36 3.80
CA LEU A 62 7.33 9.72 2.50
C LEU A 62 6.71 10.61 1.42
N PRO A 63 7.29 10.61 0.20
CA PRO A 63 6.68 11.27 -0.94
C PRO A 63 5.28 10.73 -1.24
N THR A 64 4.36 11.62 -1.56
CA THR A 64 2.94 11.27 -1.79
C THR A 64 2.75 10.38 -3.01
N GLU A 65 3.66 10.43 -3.97
CA GLU A 65 3.67 9.62 -5.18
C GLU A 65 3.70 8.11 -4.88
N PHE A 66 4.19 7.73 -3.70
CA PHE A 66 4.22 6.33 -3.28
C PHE A 66 2.84 5.71 -3.07
N ILE A 67 1.75 6.49 -3.01
CA ILE A 67 0.39 5.92 -3.05
C ILE A 67 0.17 5.09 -4.32
N TYR A 68 0.82 5.45 -5.44
CA TYR A 68 0.67 4.74 -6.71
C TYR A 68 1.37 3.38 -6.74
N LEU A 69 2.22 3.05 -5.76
CA LEU A 69 2.69 1.66 -5.59
C LEU A 69 1.51 0.72 -5.38
N ALA A 70 0.59 1.07 -4.47
CA ALA A 70 -0.59 0.23 -4.22
C ALA A 70 -1.49 0.07 -5.46
N ALA A 71 -1.48 1.06 -6.39
CA ALA A 71 -2.14 0.92 -7.68
C ALA A 71 -1.50 -0.18 -8.53
N ILE A 72 -0.18 -0.13 -8.67
CA ILE A 72 0.61 -1.06 -9.47
C ILE A 72 0.56 -2.46 -8.87
N GLU A 73 0.68 -2.57 -7.55
CA GLU A 73 0.71 -3.84 -6.82
C GLU A 73 -0.63 -4.58 -6.87
N SER A 74 -1.71 -3.92 -6.46
CA SER A 74 -2.99 -4.57 -6.23
C SER A 74 -4.18 -3.93 -6.96
N SER A 75 -3.97 -2.86 -7.71
CA SER A 75 -5.07 -1.97 -8.15
C SER A 75 -5.89 -1.41 -6.98
N TYR A 76 -5.26 -1.21 -5.84
CA TYR A 76 -5.89 -0.85 -4.57
C TYR A 76 -6.93 -1.88 -4.09
N ASP A 77 -6.74 -3.14 -4.38
CA ASP A 77 -7.61 -4.20 -3.88
C ASP A 77 -7.01 -4.84 -2.63
N GLY A 78 -7.69 -4.67 -1.49
CA GLY A 78 -7.26 -5.26 -0.22
C GLY A 78 -7.33 -6.79 -0.20
N ARG A 79 -7.98 -7.42 -1.19
CA ARG A 79 -8.09 -8.88 -1.31
C ARG A 79 -7.29 -9.46 -2.48
N ALA A 80 -6.49 -8.64 -3.16
CA ALA A 80 -5.64 -9.13 -4.23
C ALA A 80 -4.64 -10.16 -3.70
N LEU A 81 -4.61 -11.32 -4.34
CA LEU A 81 -3.69 -12.42 -4.05
C LEU A 81 -2.88 -12.71 -5.32
N SER A 82 -1.55 -12.62 -5.21
CA SER A 82 -0.66 -13.00 -6.30
C SER A 82 -0.35 -14.50 -6.31
N SER A 83 0.15 -15.00 -7.41
CA SER A 83 0.64 -16.39 -7.53
C SER A 83 1.79 -16.70 -6.56
N ALA A 84 2.56 -15.68 -6.15
CA ALA A 84 3.64 -15.79 -5.18
C ALA A 84 3.18 -15.67 -3.71
N GLY A 85 1.85 -15.58 -3.46
CA GLY A 85 1.29 -15.45 -2.11
C GLY A 85 1.40 -14.04 -1.50
N ALA A 86 1.75 -13.03 -2.31
CA ALA A 86 1.63 -11.65 -1.89
C ALA A 86 0.15 -11.26 -1.80
N PHE A 87 -0.23 -10.51 -0.75
CA PHE A 87 -1.64 -10.25 -0.46
C PHE A 87 -1.89 -8.80 -0.02
N GLY A 88 -3.08 -8.31 -0.36
CA GLY A 88 -3.62 -7.04 0.10
C GLY A 88 -3.17 -5.82 -0.71
N TYR A 89 -3.49 -4.63 -0.21
CA TYR A 89 -3.26 -3.36 -0.91
C TYR A 89 -1.82 -3.16 -1.39
N TRP A 90 -0.85 -3.58 -0.58
CA TRP A 90 0.58 -3.34 -0.76
C TRP A 90 1.36 -4.60 -1.15
N GLN A 91 0.67 -5.70 -1.41
CA GLN A 91 1.23 -6.98 -1.85
C GLN A 91 2.39 -7.49 -0.99
N PHE A 92 2.22 -7.46 0.33
CA PHE A 92 3.19 -8.09 1.22
C PHE A 92 3.14 -9.61 1.13
N ILE A 93 4.29 -10.25 0.99
CA ILE A 93 4.40 -11.69 1.25
C ILE A 93 4.33 -11.95 2.76
N LYS A 94 3.87 -13.14 3.15
CA LYS A 94 3.60 -13.46 4.56
C LYS A 94 4.83 -13.31 5.46
N SER A 95 6.00 -13.74 5.01
CA SER A 95 7.25 -13.59 5.77
C SER A 95 7.61 -12.14 6.03
N THR A 96 7.54 -11.28 5.02
CA THR A 96 7.80 -9.83 5.19
C THR A 96 6.77 -9.19 6.11
N ALA A 97 5.48 -9.57 5.98
CA ALA A 97 4.41 -9.03 6.82
C ALA A 97 4.57 -9.37 8.31
N LEU A 98 5.01 -10.59 8.62
CA LEU A 98 5.14 -11.05 10.00
C LEU A 98 6.43 -10.57 10.69
N CYS A 99 7.53 -10.57 9.98
CA CYS A 99 8.86 -10.36 10.57
C CYS A 99 9.68 -9.24 9.93
N GLY A 100 9.29 -8.79 8.73
CA GLY A 100 10.15 -7.94 7.92
C GLY A 100 11.39 -8.69 7.40
N PRO A 101 12.16 -8.05 6.50
CA PRO A 101 13.32 -8.69 5.86
C PRO A 101 14.57 -8.81 6.75
N ALA A 102 14.57 -8.17 7.92
CA ALA A 102 15.70 -8.18 8.87
C ALA A 102 15.46 -9.05 10.11
N GLY A 103 14.36 -9.84 10.12
CA GLY A 103 13.98 -10.67 11.26
C GLY A 103 12.95 -10.02 12.20
N CYS A 104 12.38 -10.84 13.09
CA CYS A 104 11.21 -10.47 13.89
C CYS A 104 11.46 -9.40 14.95
N ASP A 105 12.71 -9.14 15.32
CA ASP A 105 13.02 -8.38 16.52
C ASP A 105 13.37 -6.90 16.29
N GLN A 106 13.74 -6.51 15.07
CA GLN A 106 14.28 -5.18 14.81
C GLN A 106 13.26 -4.14 14.29
N TYR A 107 12.12 -4.53 13.74
CA TYR A 107 11.20 -3.57 13.09
C TYR A 107 9.74 -3.83 13.44
N ASN A 108 9.12 -2.81 14.01
CA ASN A 108 7.76 -2.85 14.55
C ASN A 108 6.67 -2.65 13.46
N TRP A 109 6.79 -3.30 12.29
CA TRP A 109 5.69 -3.34 11.31
C TRP A 109 4.92 -4.66 11.29
N LYS A 110 5.04 -5.45 12.36
CA LYS A 110 4.30 -6.70 12.52
C LYS A 110 2.83 -6.53 12.16
N MET A 111 2.42 -7.15 11.06
CA MET A 111 1.02 -7.36 10.77
C MET A 111 0.56 -8.66 11.42
N ASN A 112 -0.68 -8.67 11.88
CA ASN A 112 -1.24 -9.90 12.39
C ASN A 112 -1.88 -10.68 11.24
N ILE A 113 -1.42 -11.92 11.07
CA ILE A 113 -2.02 -12.87 10.12
C ILE A 113 -2.46 -14.08 10.94
N THR A 114 -3.76 -14.23 11.09
CA THR A 114 -4.39 -15.29 11.85
C THR A 114 -5.47 -15.97 11.01
N ARG A 115 -6.11 -17.00 11.55
CA ARG A 115 -7.29 -17.61 10.92
C ARG A 115 -8.43 -16.60 10.71
N TRP A 116 -8.53 -15.57 11.57
CA TRP A 116 -9.67 -14.66 11.64
C TRP A 116 -9.43 -13.31 10.99
N LYS A 117 -8.18 -12.94 10.77
CA LYS A 117 -7.84 -11.68 10.09
C LYS A 117 -6.48 -11.74 9.43
N ASP A 118 -6.33 -10.92 8.40
CA ASP A 118 -5.07 -10.66 7.72
C ASP A 118 -4.86 -9.15 7.57
N ASP A 119 -3.96 -8.59 8.37
CA ASP A 119 -3.70 -7.15 8.39
C ASP A 119 -3.10 -6.62 7.07
N ARG A 120 -2.65 -7.49 6.16
CA ARG A 120 -2.22 -7.10 4.80
C ARG A 120 -3.36 -6.52 3.98
N ALA A 121 -4.58 -6.94 4.28
CA ALA A 121 -5.81 -6.45 3.65
C ALA A 121 -6.43 -5.25 4.38
N ASP A 122 -5.96 -4.88 5.57
CA ASP A 122 -6.40 -3.67 6.27
C ASP A 122 -5.73 -2.44 5.66
N LEU A 123 -6.52 -1.51 5.14
CA LEU A 123 -6.00 -0.32 4.46
C LEU A 123 -5.06 0.50 5.34
N VAL A 124 -5.46 0.76 6.58
CA VAL A 124 -4.71 1.62 7.50
C VAL A 124 -3.43 0.92 7.95
N ARG A 125 -3.56 -0.31 8.47
CA ARG A 125 -2.42 -1.08 9.00
C ARG A 125 -1.40 -1.41 7.92
N SER A 126 -1.84 -1.87 6.75
CA SER A 126 -0.93 -2.20 5.67
C SER A 126 -0.23 -0.95 5.10
N THR A 127 -0.90 0.22 5.10
CA THR A 127 -0.26 1.48 4.69
C THR A 127 0.81 1.92 5.69
N HIS A 128 0.56 1.85 7.00
CA HIS A 128 1.61 2.09 8.00
C HIS A 128 2.79 1.12 7.85
N SER A 129 2.51 -0.14 7.58
CA SER A 129 3.57 -1.15 7.39
C SER A 129 4.37 -0.89 6.11
N ALA A 130 3.72 -0.52 5.02
CA ALA A 130 4.39 -0.13 3.77
C ALA A 130 5.25 1.13 3.96
N ALA A 131 4.73 2.13 4.68
CA ALA A 131 5.47 3.34 4.99
C ALA A 131 6.73 3.03 5.81
N ARG A 132 6.63 2.21 6.85
CA ARG A 132 7.79 1.77 7.65
C ARG A 132 8.80 0.99 6.81
N TYR A 133 8.33 0.09 5.95
CA TYR A 133 9.20 -0.71 5.08
C TYR A 133 9.96 0.16 4.08
N LEU A 134 9.29 1.12 3.44
CA LEU A 134 9.91 2.10 2.54
C LEU A 134 10.95 2.96 3.29
N THR A 135 10.58 3.48 4.46
CA THR A 135 11.50 4.26 5.31
C THR A 135 12.72 3.44 5.71
N TRP A 136 12.52 2.19 6.11
CA TRP A 136 13.61 1.30 6.48
C TRP A 136 14.58 1.07 5.31
N MET A 137 14.08 0.76 4.12
CA MET A 137 14.92 0.59 2.94
C MET A 137 15.67 1.86 2.56
N ASN A 138 15.00 3.01 2.64
CA ASN A 138 15.58 4.29 2.24
C ASN A 138 16.60 4.84 3.24
N ARG A 139 16.36 4.68 4.56
CA ARG A 139 17.06 5.43 5.61
C ARG A 139 17.80 4.57 6.64
N VAL A 140 17.42 3.32 6.86
CA VAL A 140 17.84 2.54 8.04
C VAL A 140 18.66 1.29 7.68
N LYS A 141 18.26 0.58 6.61
CA LYS A 141 18.92 -0.67 6.22
C LYS A 141 20.42 -0.45 5.98
N LYS A 142 21.27 -1.20 6.68
CA LYS A 142 22.70 -1.20 6.39
C LYS A 142 22.96 -1.74 4.98
N ILE A 143 23.61 -0.93 4.16
CA ILE A 143 23.92 -1.20 2.77
C ILE A 143 25.42 -1.06 2.58
N SER A 144 26.09 -2.13 2.12
CA SER A 144 27.46 -2.06 1.69
C SER A 144 27.52 -2.05 0.17
N LEU A 145 28.05 -0.98 -0.39
CA LEU A 145 28.27 -0.82 -1.82
C LEU A 145 29.75 -0.73 -2.11
N ASN A 146 30.21 -1.47 -3.13
CA ASN A 146 31.61 -1.50 -3.53
C ASN A 146 32.14 -0.08 -3.80
N GLY A 147 33.25 0.26 -3.15
CA GLY A 147 33.89 1.57 -3.29
C GLY A 147 33.23 2.75 -2.56
N SER A 148 32.11 2.52 -1.85
CA SER A 148 31.39 3.59 -1.12
C SER A 148 31.27 3.35 0.38
N GLY A 149 31.83 2.23 0.89
CA GLY A 149 31.69 1.85 2.28
C GLY A 149 30.28 1.42 2.67
N GLU A 150 30.03 1.34 3.97
CA GLU A 150 28.71 1.05 4.54
C GLU A 150 27.94 2.36 4.76
N ARG A 151 26.67 2.38 4.41
CA ARG A 151 25.76 3.51 4.65
C ARG A 151 24.39 3.06 5.12
N ASP A 152 23.63 3.98 5.72
CA ASP A 152 22.24 3.75 6.12
C ASP A 152 21.28 4.07 4.97
N GLY A 153 20.57 3.05 4.51
CA GLY A 153 19.55 3.14 3.46
C GLY A 153 20.07 3.44 2.06
N PHE A 154 19.19 3.31 1.10
CA PHE A 154 19.50 3.70 -0.29
C PHE A 154 19.70 5.20 -0.44
N LYS A 155 18.99 6.02 0.35
CA LYS A 155 18.94 7.49 0.23
C LYS A 155 18.62 7.93 -1.20
N ASP A 156 17.81 7.13 -1.88
CA ASP A 156 17.40 7.26 -3.26
C ASP A 156 16.03 6.59 -3.39
N TRP A 157 15.02 7.36 -3.78
CA TRP A 157 13.64 6.88 -3.85
C TRP A 157 13.40 5.97 -5.06
N LEU A 158 14.15 6.13 -6.14
CA LEU A 158 14.06 5.25 -7.31
C LEU A 158 14.62 3.86 -6.98
N LEU A 159 15.78 3.80 -6.30
CA LEU A 159 16.34 2.55 -5.80
C LEU A 159 15.45 1.93 -4.72
N THR A 160 14.83 2.73 -3.87
CA THR A 160 13.88 2.25 -2.85
C THR A 160 12.64 1.64 -3.51
N ALA A 161 12.08 2.26 -4.54
CA ALA A 161 10.97 1.72 -5.30
C ALA A 161 11.35 0.42 -6.04
N ALA A 162 12.55 0.37 -6.63
CA ALA A 162 13.07 -0.86 -7.24
C ALA A 162 13.26 -1.98 -6.20
N ALA A 163 13.75 -1.64 -5.00
CA ALA A 163 13.95 -2.59 -3.91
C ALA A 163 12.61 -3.08 -3.31
N TYR A 164 11.56 -2.27 -3.36
CA TYR A 164 10.21 -2.70 -2.97
C TYR A 164 9.74 -3.87 -3.84
N ASN A 165 9.92 -3.76 -5.15
CA ASN A 165 9.50 -4.79 -6.13
C ASN A 165 10.46 -6.00 -6.15
N ALA A 166 11.77 -5.78 -6.28
CA ALA A 166 12.75 -6.86 -6.48
C ALA A 166 13.33 -7.46 -5.19
N GLY A 167 13.08 -6.81 -4.06
CA GLY A 167 13.76 -7.07 -2.79
C GLY A 167 15.09 -6.33 -2.67
N PRO A 168 15.37 -5.74 -1.48
CA PRO A 168 16.54 -4.88 -1.26
C PRO A 168 17.87 -5.62 -1.45
N THR A 169 17.97 -6.88 -1.06
CA THR A 169 19.19 -7.68 -1.20
C THR A 169 19.57 -7.84 -2.68
N ARG A 170 18.60 -8.12 -3.53
CA ARG A 170 18.83 -8.26 -4.98
C ARG A 170 19.31 -6.96 -5.60
N VAL A 171 18.70 -5.84 -5.25
CA VAL A 171 19.11 -4.52 -5.77
C VAL A 171 20.56 -4.20 -5.35
N ILE A 172 20.90 -4.43 -4.07
CA ILE A 172 22.29 -4.23 -3.56
C ILE A 172 23.29 -5.12 -4.31
N GLN A 173 22.98 -6.40 -4.48
CA GLN A 173 23.84 -7.33 -5.22
C GLN A 173 24.08 -6.87 -6.66
N ARG A 174 23.04 -6.39 -7.34
CA ARG A 174 23.14 -5.89 -8.71
C ARG A 174 23.95 -4.59 -8.78
N LEU A 175 23.70 -3.63 -7.86
CA LEU A 175 24.50 -2.41 -7.78
C LEU A 175 26.00 -2.75 -7.62
N ASN A 176 26.33 -3.67 -6.74
CA ASN A 176 27.71 -4.09 -6.52
C ASN A 176 28.32 -4.83 -7.72
N ALA A 177 27.57 -5.74 -8.33
CA ALA A 177 28.05 -6.52 -9.48
C ALA A 177 28.37 -5.65 -10.71
N PHE A 178 27.64 -4.55 -10.90
CA PHE A 178 27.80 -3.66 -12.04
C PHE A 178 28.53 -2.35 -11.71
N GLY A 179 28.91 -2.13 -10.45
CA GLY A 179 29.50 -0.85 -10.01
C GLY A 179 28.56 0.35 -10.21
N ALA A 180 27.24 0.09 -10.31
CA ALA A 180 26.24 1.12 -10.58
C ALA A 180 25.91 1.90 -9.31
N LYS A 181 25.63 3.21 -9.47
CA LYS A 181 25.32 4.13 -8.37
C LYS A 181 23.87 4.63 -8.39
N SER A 182 23.16 4.43 -9.48
CA SER A 182 21.79 4.88 -9.67
C SER A 182 20.90 3.76 -10.20
N TYR A 183 19.58 3.92 -10.02
CA TYR A 183 18.58 3.03 -10.61
C TYR A 183 18.72 2.95 -12.15
N TRP A 184 19.07 4.06 -12.81
CA TRP A 184 19.12 4.11 -14.25
C TRP A 184 20.29 3.36 -14.88
N ASP A 185 21.32 3.05 -14.07
CA ASP A 185 22.57 2.42 -14.52
C ASP A 185 22.67 0.93 -14.13
N VAL A 186 21.76 0.46 -13.26
CA VAL A 186 21.80 -0.92 -12.78
C VAL A 186 20.87 -1.82 -13.61
N PRO A 187 21.38 -2.89 -14.24
CA PRO A 187 20.53 -3.90 -14.86
C PRO A 187 19.76 -4.69 -13.79
N LEU A 188 18.44 -4.63 -13.87
CA LEU A 188 17.52 -5.31 -12.95
C LEU A 188 16.64 -6.31 -13.72
N PRO A 189 15.90 -7.21 -13.06
CA PRO A 189 14.89 -8.01 -13.73
C PRO A 189 13.93 -7.15 -14.56
N SER A 190 13.49 -7.64 -15.70
CA SER A 190 12.68 -6.88 -16.67
C SER A 190 11.40 -6.28 -16.04
N GLU A 191 10.80 -6.96 -15.07
CA GLU A 191 9.67 -6.44 -14.30
C GLU A 191 10.07 -5.19 -13.53
N THR A 192 11.19 -5.22 -12.80
CA THR A 192 11.70 -4.10 -11.99
C THR A 192 12.20 -2.95 -12.85
N GLU A 193 12.79 -3.24 -14.01
CA GLU A 193 13.20 -2.20 -14.99
C GLU A 193 12.01 -1.41 -15.53
N ARG A 194 10.83 -2.00 -15.56
CA ARG A 194 9.58 -1.33 -15.96
C ARG A 194 8.83 -0.72 -14.78
N TYR A 195 9.05 -1.23 -13.56
CA TYR A 195 8.29 -0.87 -12.37
C TYR A 195 8.46 0.62 -12.01
N VAL A 196 9.70 1.10 -11.90
CA VAL A 196 9.99 2.49 -11.54
C VAL A 196 9.56 3.47 -12.64
N PRO A 197 9.88 3.26 -13.92
CA PRO A 197 9.33 4.09 -14.99
C PRO A 197 7.81 4.11 -15.05
N ARG A 198 7.15 3.00 -14.72
CA ARG A 198 5.68 2.92 -14.64
C ARG A 198 5.13 3.73 -13.48
N LEU A 199 5.80 3.72 -12.33
CA LEU A 199 5.43 4.53 -11.18
C LEU A 199 5.54 6.03 -11.52
N ILE A 200 6.64 6.44 -12.15
CA ILE A 200 6.84 7.82 -12.64
C ILE A 200 5.76 8.18 -13.66
N ALA A 201 5.52 7.32 -14.65
CA ALA A 201 4.52 7.55 -15.69
C ALA A 201 3.10 7.71 -15.10
N LEU A 202 2.72 6.85 -14.16
CA LEU A 202 1.42 6.93 -13.50
C LEU A 202 1.28 8.22 -12.68
N SER A 203 2.34 8.63 -11.98
CA SER A 203 2.38 9.89 -11.23
C SER A 203 2.23 11.10 -12.14
N LEU A 204 2.92 11.11 -13.30
CA LEU A 204 2.79 12.16 -14.31
C LEU A 204 1.37 12.24 -14.89
N ILE A 205 0.78 11.10 -15.25
CA ILE A 205 -0.59 11.03 -15.75
C ILE A 205 -1.57 11.53 -14.69
N ALA A 206 -1.35 11.18 -13.43
CA ALA A 206 -2.18 11.61 -12.32
C ALA A 206 -2.10 13.12 -12.04
N ALA A 207 -0.90 13.70 -12.17
CA ALA A 207 -0.66 15.13 -11.98
C ALA A 207 -1.17 15.98 -13.15
N HIS A 208 -1.14 15.45 -14.37
CA HIS A 208 -1.45 16.18 -15.62
C HIS A 208 -2.61 15.54 -16.38
N ARG A 209 -3.71 15.19 -15.69
CA ARG A 209 -4.86 14.43 -16.24
C ARG A 209 -5.44 15.05 -17.49
N ASP A 210 -5.62 16.36 -17.49
CA ASP A 210 -6.23 17.09 -18.62
C ASP A 210 -5.33 17.02 -19.85
N PHE A 211 -4.01 17.17 -19.68
CA PHE A 211 -3.03 17.03 -20.75
C PHE A 211 -3.09 15.64 -21.40
N TYR A 212 -3.24 14.59 -20.58
CA TYR A 212 -3.36 13.20 -21.06
C TYR A 212 -4.78 12.78 -21.43
N GLY A 213 -5.74 13.70 -21.40
CA GLY A 213 -7.14 13.45 -21.72
C GLY A 213 -7.79 12.42 -20.76
N VAL A 214 -7.33 12.34 -19.53
CA VAL A 214 -7.79 11.37 -18.52
C VAL A 214 -8.87 12.00 -17.65
N LYS A 215 -10.12 11.74 -17.99
CA LYS A 215 -11.26 12.16 -17.17
C LYS A 215 -11.69 11.03 -16.24
N VAL A 216 -11.63 11.29 -14.94
CA VAL A 216 -11.98 10.32 -13.90
C VAL A 216 -13.19 10.80 -13.14
N HIS A 217 -14.20 9.97 -13.07
CA HIS A 217 -15.31 10.18 -12.15
C HIS A 217 -14.91 9.61 -10.79
N SER A 218 -14.72 10.48 -9.80
CA SER A 218 -14.43 10.01 -8.45
C SER A 218 -15.64 9.21 -7.94
N ARG A 219 -15.43 7.94 -7.68
CA ARG A 219 -16.42 7.17 -6.94
C ARG A 219 -16.41 7.67 -5.50
N SER A 220 -17.57 7.96 -4.94
CA SER A 220 -17.70 8.16 -3.50
C SER A 220 -17.16 6.91 -2.81
N VAL A 221 -15.95 7.00 -2.25
CA VAL A 221 -15.53 6.01 -1.27
C VAL A 221 -16.30 6.34 -0.02
N VAL A 222 -16.95 5.35 0.52
CA VAL A 222 -17.54 5.45 1.84
C VAL A 222 -16.42 5.83 2.80
N ALA A 223 -16.46 7.08 3.27
CA ALA A 223 -15.56 7.51 4.32
C ALA A 223 -15.85 6.64 5.54
N PHE A 224 -14.82 6.16 6.20
CA PHE A 224 -14.96 5.30 7.36
C PHE A 224 -14.23 5.86 8.58
N GLU A 225 -14.58 5.34 9.72
CA GLU A 225 -13.90 5.53 10.99
C GLU A 225 -13.49 4.18 11.54
N THR A 226 -12.48 4.17 12.39
CA THR A 226 -11.88 2.94 12.90
C THR A 226 -12.04 2.86 14.42
N LEU A 227 -12.62 1.75 14.88
CA LEU A 227 -12.58 1.36 16.28
C LEU A 227 -11.48 0.34 16.49
N THR A 228 -10.62 0.58 17.46
CA THR A 228 -9.52 -0.33 17.81
C THR A 228 -9.79 -1.02 19.15
N HIS A 229 -9.17 -2.18 19.35
CA HIS A 229 -9.26 -2.95 20.60
C HIS A 229 -10.68 -3.34 21.03
N VAL A 230 -11.62 -3.45 20.07
CA VAL A 230 -12.99 -3.88 20.36
C VAL A 230 -12.99 -5.34 20.79
N ARG A 231 -13.43 -5.62 22.01
CA ARG A 231 -13.61 -6.98 22.55
C ARG A 231 -15.09 -7.32 22.57
N LEU A 232 -15.45 -8.39 21.88
CA LEU A 232 -16.83 -8.85 21.77
C LEU A 232 -17.12 -9.94 22.79
N LYS A 233 -18.34 -9.97 23.34
CA LYS A 233 -18.84 -11.04 24.21
C LYS A 233 -19.41 -12.22 23.42
N LYS A 234 -19.90 -11.96 22.20
CA LYS A 234 -20.41 -12.95 21.24
C LYS A 234 -19.99 -12.56 19.82
N ASP A 235 -20.01 -13.51 18.93
CA ASP A 235 -19.61 -13.30 17.54
C ASP A 235 -20.52 -12.28 16.84
N LEU A 236 -19.91 -11.35 16.09
CA LEU A 236 -20.58 -10.29 15.37
C LEU A 236 -20.47 -10.54 13.87
N SER A 237 -21.55 -11.01 13.25
CA SER A 237 -21.58 -11.21 11.79
C SER A 237 -21.69 -9.88 11.02
N PHE A 238 -21.22 -9.85 9.78
CA PHE A 238 -21.41 -8.69 8.90
C PHE A 238 -22.88 -8.33 8.69
N ALA A 239 -23.77 -9.33 8.64
CA ALA A 239 -25.21 -9.10 8.56
C ALA A 239 -25.76 -8.45 9.84
N ALA A 240 -25.31 -8.87 11.02
CA ALA A 240 -25.70 -8.24 12.28
C ALA A 240 -25.16 -6.80 12.34
N MET A 241 -23.90 -6.59 12.01
CA MET A 241 -23.27 -5.27 11.99
C MET A 241 -23.99 -4.32 11.01
N ALA A 242 -24.37 -4.81 9.84
CA ALA A 242 -25.11 -4.04 8.84
C ALA A 242 -26.48 -3.57 9.39
N ARG A 243 -27.19 -4.42 10.11
CA ARG A 243 -28.45 -4.05 10.78
C ARG A 243 -28.25 -2.99 11.87
N LEU A 244 -27.20 -3.13 12.70
CA LEU A 244 -26.90 -2.16 13.76
C LEU A 244 -26.54 -0.78 13.20
N LEU A 245 -25.98 -0.72 11.99
CA LEU A 245 -25.51 0.50 11.34
C LEU A 245 -26.48 1.05 10.28
N ASP A 246 -27.57 0.33 10.00
CA ASP A 246 -28.53 0.67 8.96
C ASP A 246 -27.84 0.80 7.58
N THR A 247 -27.10 -0.23 7.22
CA THR A 247 -26.34 -0.33 5.96
C THR A 247 -26.43 -1.75 5.38
N THR A 248 -25.61 -2.05 4.38
CA THR A 248 -25.60 -3.37 3.74
C THR A 248 -24.42 -4.23 4.21
N PRO A 249 -24.58 -5.58 4.28
CA PRO A 249 -23.45 -6.48 4.54
C PRO A 249 -22.30 -6.32 3.55
N ARG A 250 -22.60 -5.93 2.30
CA ARG A 250 -21.58 -5.66 1.27
C ARG A 250 -20.72 -4.44 1.62
N GLU A 251 -21.30 -3.40 2.20
CA GLU A 251 -20.56 -2.23 2.65
C GLU A 251 -19.65 -2.57 3.82
N ILE A 252 -20.16 -3.29 4.82
CA ILE A 252 -19.35 -3.79 5.94
C ILE A 252 -18.19 -4.66 5.44
N TRP A 253 -18.47 -5.56 4.51
CA TRP A 253 -17.46 -6.42 3.90
C TRP A 253 -16.38 -5.62 3.15
N ARG A 254 -16.75 -4.56 2.47
CA ARG A 254 -15.80 -3.67 1.77
C ARG A 254 -14.91 -2.89 2.71
N LEU A 255 -15.46 -2.41 3.83
CA LEU A 255 -14.72 -1.65 4.83
C LEU A 255 -13.76 -2.54 5.62
N ASN A 256 -14.10 -3.81 5.82
CA ASN A 256 -13.37 -4.74 6.68
C ASN A 256 -12.71 -5.85 5.86
N SER A 257 -11.88 -5.47 4.91
CA SER A 257 -11.19 -6.41 4.02
C SER A 257 -10.20 -7.33 4.74
N GLN A 258 -9.74 -6.94 5.93
CA GLN A 258 -8.88 -7.75 6.80
C GLN A 258 -9.57 -9.01 7.35
N ILE A 259 -10.88 -9.09 7.31
CA ILE A 259 -11.64 -10.30 7.68
C ILE A 259 -11.76 -11.18 6.42
N PRO A 260 -11.30 -12.44 6.46
CA PRO A 260 -11.43 -13.37 5.34
C PRO A 260 -12.89 -13.51 4.88
N SER A 261 -13.08 -13.59 3.55
CA SER A 261 -14.44 -13.59 2.95
C SER A 261 -15.29 -14.75 3.44
N GLU A 262 -14.66 -15.89 3.68
CA GLU A 262 -15.33 -17.10 4.14
C GLU A 262 -15.85 -16.97 5.58
N GLN A 263 -15.28 -16.07 6.38
CA GLN A 263 -15.66 -15.89 7.76
C GLN A 263 -16.86 -14.96 7.91
N SER A 264 -16.83 -13.80 7.26
CA SER A 264 -17.88 -12.75 7.36
C SER A 264 -18.35 -12.46 8.78
N VAL A 265 -17.44 -12.62 9.76
CA VAL A 265 -17.72 -12.50 11.20
C VAL A 265 -16.50 -12.01 11.96
N PHE A 266 -16.73 -11.22 12.99
CA PHE A 266 -15.76 -10.88 14.03
C PHE A 266 -16.00 -11.85 15.20
N PRO A 267 -15.15 -12.85 15.41
CA PRO A 267 -15.35 -13.81 16.48
C PRO A 267 -15.02 -13.19 17.84
N ALA A 268 -15.81 -13.51 18.87
CA ALA A 268 -15.56 -13.03 20.22
C ALA A 268 -14.29 -13.66 20.82
N LYS A 269 -14.02 -14.92 20.49
CA LYS A 269 -12.94 -15.71 21.07
C LYS A 269 -12.26 -16.58 20.02
N SER A 270 -11.00 -16.92 20.29
CA SER A 270 -10.27 -18.02 19.63
C SER A 270 -9.88 -19.01 20.72
N GLY A 271 -10.58 -20.14 20.78
CA GLY A 271 -10.53 -21.06 21.92
C GLY A 271 -11.01 -20.36 23.19
N ARG A 272 -10.16 -20.28 24.22
CA ARG A 272 -10.47 -19.60 25.50
C ARG A 272 -10.09 -18.11 25.52
N THR A 273 -9.40 -17.60 24.50
CA THR A 273 -8.85 -16.24 24.48
C THR A 273 -9.78 -15.27 23.78
N SER A 274 -10.11 -14.16 24.43
CA SER A 274 -10.86 -13.04 23.83
C SER A 274 -10.00 -12.32 22.78
N ILE A 275 -10.62 -12.04 21.62
CA ILE A 275 -9.96 -11.35 20.51
C ILE A 275 -10.24 -9.85 20.57
N ALA A 276 -9.19 -9.05 20.43
CA ALA A 276 -9.32 -7.60 20.21
C ALA A 276 -9.35 -7.31 18.71
N HIS A 277 -10.43 -6.69 18.25
CA HIS A 277 -10.65 -6.37 16.84
C HIS A 277 -10.34 -4.90 16.52
N THR A 278 -9.90 -4.66 15.28
CA THR A 278 -10.02 -3.39 14.60
C THR A 278 -11.24 -3.50 13.69
N ILE A 279 -12.20 -2.60 13.84
CA ILE A 279 -13.46 -2.60 13.09
C ILE A 279 -13.60 -1.26 12.38
N HIS A 280 -13.83 -1.30 11.07
CA HIS A 280 -14.11 -0.12 10.28
C HIS A 280 -15.63 0.02 10.09
N VAL A 281 -16.13 1.22 10.36
CA VAL A 281 -17.55 1.58 10.23
C VAL A 281 -17.70 2.80 9.32
N PRO A 282 -18.85 3.01 8.66
CA PRO A 282 -19.12 4.24 7.91
C PRO A 282 -18.87 5.48 8.79
N LYS A 283 -18.33 6.54 8.19
CA LYS A 283 -18.03 7.79 8.90
C LYS A 283 -19.27 8.37 9.58
N GLY A 284 -19.10 8.86 10.81
CA GLY A 284 -20.18 9.43 11.62
C GLY A 284 -21.06 8.40 12.33
N THR A 285 -20.71 7.10 12.25
CA THR A 285 -21.53 6.04 12.86
C THR A 285 -20.91 5.40 14.10
N VAL A 286 -19.73 5.82 14.53
CA VAL A 286 -19.03 5.23 15.70
C VAL A 286 -19.88 5.27 16.95
N LYS A 287 -20.47 6.42 17.30
CA LYS A 287 -21.32 6.54 18.49
C LYS A 287 -22.53 5.59 18.41
N LYS A 288 -23.27 5.66 17.30
CA LYS A 288 -24.41 4.75 17.06
C LYS A 288 -23.99 3.30 17.20
N PHE A 289 -22.87 2.92 16.62
CA PHE A 289 -22.40 1.53 16.62
C PHE A 289 -22.02 1.06 18.02
N THR A 290 -21.28 1.85 18.79
CA THR A 290 -20.89 1.51 20.17
C THR A 290 -22.11 1.37 21.08
N ASP A 291 -23.07 2.30 20.97
CA ASP A 291 -24.32 2.24 21.73
C ASP A 291 -25.14 0.96 21.38
N GLN A 292 -25.23 0.63 20.10
CA GLN A 292 -25.94 -0.57 19.62
C GLN A 292 -25.22 -1.87 20.02
N LEU A 293 -23.88 -1.90 20.00
CA LEU A 293 -23.12 -3.05 20.48
C LEU A 293 -23.42 -3.35 21.96
N ALA A 294 -23.47 -2.30 22.79
CA ALA A 294 -23.78 -2.44 24.21
C ALA A 294 -25.24 -2.86 24.44
N ALA A 295 -26.19 -2.19 23.75
CA ALA A 295 -27.62 -2.49 23.85
C ALA A 295 -27.98 -3.93 23.47
N HIS A 296 -27.29 -4.48 22.48
CA HIS A 296 -27.51 -5.85 22.01
C HIS A 296 -26.57 -6.88 22.66
N GLY A 297 -25.82 -6.50 23.70
CA GLY A 297 -24.98 -7.42 24.48
C GLY A 297 -23.76 -7.96 23.74
N TYR A 298 -23.24 -7.21 22.76
CA TYR A 298 -21.97 -7.52 22.08
C TYR A 298 -20.77 -7.03 22.86
N THR A 299 -20.94 -5.98 23.67
CA THR A 299 -19.88 -5.43 24.55
C THR A 299 -20.40 -5.31 25.99
N GLY A 300 -19.52 -4.98 26.94
CA GLY A 300 -19.93 -4.55 28.28
C GLY A 300 -20.55 -3.15 28.23
N LYS A 301 -21.41 -2.86 29.22
CA LYS A 301 -21.83 -1.49 29.49
C LYS A 301 -20.64 -0.67 29.98
#